data_d685396d3e71412442c68e290c21435e
#
_entry.id   d685396d3e71412442c68e290c21435e
#
_cell.length_a   1.000
_cell.length_b   1.000
_cell.length_c   1.000
_cell.angle_alpha   90.00
_cell.angle_beta   90.00
_cell.angle_gamma   90.00
#
_symmetry.space_group_name_H-M   'P 1'
#
loop_
_entity.id
_entity.type
_entity.pdbx_description
1 polymer ?
#
loop_
_entity_poly.entity_id
_entity_poly.type
_entity_poly.pdbx_seq_one_letter_code
_entity_poly.pdbx_strand_id
1 'polypeptide(L)'
;MANEIKVRRQKTKTRIRGRISGTPERPRLTIYKSLKRIYVQAVDDTKGVTLASASSLEKDVRGTLKNGANIEAAKVVGASIAARLKEQGITAVVFDRNGYVYHGRVKALADSARAAGLQF
;
A
#
# COMPACT_ATOMS: atom_id res chain seq x y z
N MET A 1 5.66 -20.28 16.89
CA MET A 1 6.44 -19.36 16.05
C MET A 1 5.58 -18.58 15.08
N ALA A 2 4.83 -19.21 14.19
CA ALA A 2 3.95 -18.49 13.27
C ALA A 2 2.90 -17.63 13.98
N ASN A 3 2.34 -18.12 15.10
CA ASN A 3 1.37 -17.38 15.90
C ASN A 3 1.98 -16.13 16.56
N GLU A 4 3.21 -16.23 17.03
CA GLU A 4 3.91 -15.09 17.64
C GLU A 4 4.16 -13.97 16.64
N ILE A 5 4.55 -14.32 15.40
CA ILE A 5 4.77 -13.36 14.32
C ILE A 5 3.46 -12.64 13.98
N LYS A 6 2.35 -13.37 13.88
CA LYS A 6 1.03 -12.80 13.64
C LYS A 6 0.58 -11.86 14.75
N VAL A 7 0.82 -12.26 16.01
CA VAL A 7 0.46 -11.44 17.18
C VAL A 7 1.29 -10.14 17.20
N ARG A 8 2.59 -10.21 16.94
CA ARG A 8 3.45 -9.03 16.88
C ARG A 8 3.02 -8.07 15.77
N ARG A 9 2.72 -8.60 14.59
CA ARG A 9 2.23 -7.79 13.48
C ARG A 9 0.90 -7.12 13.82
N GLN A 10 -0.03 -7.83 14.47
CA GLN A 10 -1.32 -7.29 14.86
C GLN A 10 -1.16 -6.15 15.88
N LYS A 11 -0.28 -6.30 16.86
CA LYS A 11 0.01 -5.25 17.84
C LYS A 11 0.61 -4.01 17.17
N THR A 12 1.55 -4.19 16.25
CA THR A 12 2.17 -3.10 15.50
C THR A 12 1.13 -2.37 14.64
N LYS A 13 0.30 -3.12 13.93
CA LYS A 13 -0.78 -2.61 13.11
C LYS A 13 -1.77 -1.77 13.92
N THR A 14 -2.19 -2.26 15.09
CA THR A 14 -3.10 -1.53 15.98
C THR A 14 -2.46 -0.23 16.46
N ARG A 15 -1.19 -0.26 16.85
CA ARG A 15 -0.47 0.92 17.31
C ARG A 15 -0.35 1.98 16.20
N ILE A 16 -0.02 1.57 14.97
CA ILE A 16 0.09 2.47 13.83
C ILE A 16 -1.26 3.12 13.53
N ARG A 17 -2.33 2.35 13.46
CA ARG A 17 -3.67 2.84 13.16
C ARG A 17 -4.25 3.73 14.26
N GLY A 18 -3.74 3.62 15.48
CA GLY A 18 -4.08 4.55 16.55
C GLY A 18 -3.51 5.95 16.35
N ARG A 19 -2.50 6.10 15.47
CA ARG A 19 -1.84 7.38 15.21
C ARG A 19 -2.20 8.00 13.86
N ILE A 20 -2.66 7.19 12.91
CA ILE A 20 -2.97 7.64 11.56
C ILE A 20 -4.39 7.28 11.17
N SER A 21 -5.02 8.20 10.45
CA SER A 21 -6.37 8.03 9.93
C SER A 21 -6.45 8.69 8.56
N GLY A 22 -7.10 8.02 7.60
CA GLY A 22 -7.29 8.55 6.26
C GLY A 22 -8.47 9.49 6.15
N THR A 23 -8.29 10.57 5.38
CA THR A 23 -9.35 11.53 5.04
C THR A 23 -9.51 11.58 3.52
N PRO A 24 -10.57 12.20 2.97
CA PRO A 24 -10.69 12.32 1.52
C PRO A 24 -9.53 13.07 0.87
N GLU A 25 -8.96 14.07 1.54
CA GLU A 25 -7.84 14.88 1.05
C GLU A 25 -6.50 14.19 1.25
N ARG A 26 -6.41 13.31 2.24
CA ARG A 26 -5.18 12.59 2.60
C ARG A 26 -5.54 11.17 3.03
N PRO A 27 -5.90 10.31 2.05
CA PRO A 27 -6.32 8.95 2.37
C PRO A 27 -5.20 8.12 2.97
N ARG A 28 -5.58 7.08 3.70
CA ARG A 28 -4.66 6.11 4.27
C ARG A 28 -4.29 5.08 3.21
N LEU A 29 -3.02 5.06 2.82
CA LEU A 29 -2.49 4.10 1.85
C LEU A 29 -2.02 2.86 2.62
N THR A 30 -2.75 1.75 2.50
CA THR A 30 -2.44 0.52 3.24
C THR A 30 -2.03 -0.59 2.28
N ILE A 31 -0.98 -1.33 2.65
CA ILE A 31 -0.40 -2.40 1.85
C ILE A 31 -0.77 -3.76 2.42
N TYR A 32 -1.05 -4.72 1.52
CA TYR A 32 -1.22 -6.14 1.82
C TYR A 32 -0.28 -6.94 0.95
N LYS A 33 0.37 -7.95 1.51
CA LYS A 33 1.28 -8.81 0.75
C LYS A 33 1.07 -10.27 1.11
N SER A 34 1.20 -11.13 0.10
CA SER A 34 1.16 -12.58 0.25
C SER A 34 2.31 -13.21 -0.52
N LEU A 35 2.36 -14.55 -0.57
CA LEU A 35 3.39 -15.26 -1.34
C LEU A 35 3.32 -14.98 -2.84
N LYS A 36 2.15 -14.66 -3.37
CA LYS A 36 1.92 -14.54 -4.81
C LYS A 36 1.56 -13.14 -5.29
N ARG A 37 1.24 -12.22 -4.39
CA ARG A 37 0.76 -10.90 -4.80
C ARG A 37 1.04 -9.80 -3.79
N ILE A 38 1.01 -8.58 -4.29
CA ILE A 38 1.03 -7.36 -3.49
C ILE A 38 -0.21 -6.57 -3.87
N TYR A 39 -0.88 -6.00 -2.88
CA TYR A 39 -2.12 -5.26 -3.04
C TYR A 39 -2.06 -4.00 -2.18
N VAL A 40 -2.58 -2.89 -2.68
CA VAL A 40 -2.61 -1.62 -1.95
C VAL A 40 -3.97 -0.94 -2.12
N GLN A 41 -4.44 -0.30 -1.06
CA GLN A 41 -5.68 0.48 -1.06
C GLN A 41 -5.43 1.87 -0.50
N ALA A 42 -6.13 2.86 -1.05
CA ALA A 42 -6.21 4.19 -0.48
C ALA A 42 -7.60 4.34 0.14
N VAL A 43 -7.68 4.50 1.45
CA VAL A 43 -8.92 4.44 2.22
C VAL A 43 -9.24 5.79 2.87
N ASP A 44 -10.48 6.24 2.70
CA ASP A 44 -11.06 7.33 3.47
C ASP A 44 -11.74 6.74 4.72
N ASP A 45 -11.09 6.88 5.87
CA ASP A 45 -11.59 6.31 7.13
C ASP A 45 -12.80 7.08 7.67
N THR A 46 -13.04 8.31 7.22
CA THR A 46 -14.20 9.10 7.66
C THR A 46 -15.51 8.52 7.13
N LYS A 47 -15.48 7.91 5.95
CA LYS A 47 -16.65 7.29 5.31
C LYS A 47 -16.54 5.78 5.19
N GLY A 48 -15.38 5.19 5.51
CA GLY A 48 -15.14 3.77 5.37
C GLY A 48 -15.14 3.29 3.94
N VAL A 49 -14.69 4.12 2.99
CA VAL A 49 -14.66 3.77 1.57
C VAL A 49 -13.24 3.73 1.01
N THR A 50 -13.02 2.84 0.04
CA THR A 50 -11.77 2.77 -0.71
C THR A 50 -11.85 3.69 -1.91
N LEU A 51 -10.94 4.67 -2.01
CA LEU A 51 -10.91 5.66 -3.09
C LEU A 51 -10.19 5.14 -4.32
N ALA A 52 -9.15 4.33 -4.14
CA ALA A 52 -8.39 3.71 -5.22
C ALA A 52 -7.71 2.45 -4.70
N SER A 53 -7.41 1.54 -5.61
CA SER A 53 -6.67 0.31 -5.30
C SER A 53 -5.78 -0.09 -6.45
N ALA A 54 -4.76 -0.89 -6.18
CA ALA A 54 -3.89 -1.48 -7.20
C ALA A 54 -3.36 -2.82 -6.70
N SER A 55 -3.11 -3.74 -7.62
CA SER A 55 -2.65 -5.08 -7.29
C SER A 55 -1.72 -5.60 -8.40
N SER A 56 -0.74 -6.42 -8.00
CA SER A 56 0.12 -7.11 -8.96
C SER A 56 -0.63 -8.17 -9.78
N LEU A 57 -1.86 -8.53 -9.39
CA LEU A 57 -2.71 -9.47 -10.15
C LEU A 57 -3.50 -8.79 -11.26
N GLU A 58 -3.52 -7.47 -11.32
CA GLU A 58 -4.24 -6.76 -12.37
C GLU A 58 -3.63 -7.07 -13.73
N LYS A 59 -4.48 -7.16 -14.75
CA LYS A 59 -4.10 -7.56 -16.09
C LYS A 59 -3.00 -6.69 -16.68
N ASP A 60 -3.08 -5.38 -16.47
CA ASP A 60 -2.11 -4.41 -16.98
C ASP A 60 -0.75 -4.53 -16.29
N VAL A 61 -0.75 -4.89 -15.01
CA VAL A 61 0.45 -5.03 -14.20
C VAL A 61 1.08 -6.41 -14.39
N ARG A 62 0.24 -7.44 -14.36
CA ARG A 62 0.67 -8.85 -14.41
C ARG A 62 1.43 -9.21 -15.68
N GLY A 63 1.07 -8.62 -16.80
CA GLY A 63 1.69 -8.91 -18.10
C GLY A 63 3.17 -8.56 -18.20
N THR A 64 3.67 -7.67 -17.32
CA THR A 64 5.05 -7.23 -17.32
C THR A 64 5.90 -7.86 -16.21
N LEU A 65 5.27 -8.69 -15.36
CA LEU A 65 5.93 -9.25 -14.17
C LEU A 65 6.12 -10.75 -14.28
N LYS A 66 7.33 -11.22 -13.93
CA LYS A 66 7.64 -12.63 -13.80
C LYS A 66 7.09 -13.21 -12.49
N ASN A 67 7.00 -12.38 -11.46
CA ASN A 67 6.53 -12.76 -10.12
C ASN A 67 5.69 -11.61 -9.56
N GLY A 68 4.50 -11.91 -9.06
CA GLY A 68 3.59 -10.90 -8.52
C GLY A 68 3.89 -10.44 -7.10
N ALA A 69 4.95 -10.94 -6.47
CA ALA A 69 5.25 -10.68 -5.06
C ALA A 69 6.67 -10.19 -4.77
N ASN A 70 7.46 -9.87 -5.79
CA ASN A 70 8.84 -9.42 -5.63
C ASN A 70 8.93 -7.88 -5.53
N ILE A 71 10.16 -7.37 -5.41
CA ILE A 71 10.40 -5.92 -5.31
C ILE A 71 9.96 -5.19 -6.58
N GLU A 72 10.15 -5.76 -7.76
CA GLU A 72 9.68 -5.18 -9.01
C GLU A 72 8.16 -5.02 -9.03
N ALA A 73 7.45 -6.06 -8.57
CA ALA A 73 6.00 -5.99 -8.44
C ALA A 73 5.57 -4.86 -7.50
N ALA A 74 6.26 -4.69 -6.38
CA ALA A 74 5.99 -3.61 -5.43
C ALA A 74 6.17 -2.23 -6.08
N LYS A 75 7.22 -2.05 -6.88
CA LYS A 75 7.47 -0.80 -7.59
C LYS A 75 6.36 -0.48 -8.60
N VAL A 76 5.93 -1.48 -9.37
CA VAL A 76 4.86 -1.29 -10.36
C VAL A 76 3.54 -0.97 -9.69
N VAL A 77 3.20 -1.67 -8.60
CA VAL A 77 1.98 -1.42 -7.84
C VAL A 77 2.00 -0.01 -7.21
N GLY A 78 3.14 0.41 -6.66
CA GLY A 78 3.30 1.76 -6.10
C GLY A 78 3.08 2.86 -7.14
N ALA A 79 3.67 2.71 -8.32
CA ALA A 79 3.46 3.65 -9.42
C ALA A 79 2.01 3.66 -9.90
N SER A 80 1.38 2.50 -9.96
CA SER A 80 -0.01 2.35 -10.39
C SER A 80 -0.99 3.05 -9.45
N ILE A 81 -0.85 2.85 -8.13
CA ILE A 81 -1.73 3.50 -7.16
C ILE A 81 -1.53 5.03 -7.16
N ALA A 82 -0.28 5.49 -7.33
CA ALA A 82 0.00 6.92 -7.41
C ALA A 82 -0.70 7.54 -8.62
N ALA A 83 -0.63 6.91 -9.78
CA ALA A 83 -1.29 7.39 -11.00
C ALA A 83 -2.81 7.48 -10.80
N ARG A 84 -3.42 6.46 -10.20
CA ARG A 84 -4.87 6.42 -9.95
C ARG A 84 -5.33 7.51 -9.00
N LEU A 85 -4.55 7.78 -7.94
CA LEU A 85 -4.87 8.85 -7.01
C LEU A 85 -4.70 10.22 -7.64
N LYS A 86 -3.66 10.41 -8.45
CA LYS A 86 -3.45 11.68 -9.14
C LYS A 86 -4.56 12.01 -10.13
N GLU A 87 -5.14 11.00 -10.78
CA GLU A 87 -6.32 11.17 -11.64
C GLU A 87 -7.52 11.72 -10.88
N GLN A 88 -7.61 11.45 -9.58
CA GLN A 88 -8.65 11.97 -8.69
C GLN A 88 -8.25 13.29 -8.03
N GLY A 89 -7.11 13.85 -8.38
CA GLY A 89 -6.60 15.07 -7.77
C GLY A 89 -6.00 14.88 -6.38
N ILE A 90 -5.70 13.65 -5.99
CA ILE A 90 -5.13 13.33 -4.66
C ILE A 90 -3.64 13.11 -4.81
N THR A 91 -2.84 13.92 -4.09
CA THR A 91 -1.38 13.82 -4.10
C THR A 91 -0.78 13.55 -2.73
N ALA A 92 -1.52 13.80 -1.65
CA ALA A 92 -1.06 13.56 -0.27
C ALA A 92 -1.75 12.33 0.29
N VAL A 93 -0.97 11.47 0.95
CA VAL A 93 -1.48 10.26 1.62
C VAL A 93 -0.80 10.07 2.96
N VAL A 94 -1.39 9.25 3.84
CA VAL A 94 -0.74 8.74 5.05
C VAL A 94 -0.40 7.29 4.79
N PHE A 95 0.85 6.90 4.99
CA PHE A 95 1.27 5.53 4.71
C PHE A 95 1.05 4.63 5.93
N ASP A 96 0.25 3.56 5.73
CA ASP A 96 -0.01 2.52 6.71
C ASP A 96 0.67 1.23 6.24
N ARG A 97 1.77 0.87 6.88
CA ARG A 97 2.51 -0.36 6.54
C ARG A 97 1.79 -1.64 6.96
N ASN A 98 0.59 -1.55 7.53
CA ASN A 98 -0.26 -2.69 7.92
C ASN A 98 0.45 -3.69 8.84
N GLY A 99 1.31 -3.21 9.74
CA GLY A 99 2.07 -4.02 10.67
C GLY A 99 3.29 -4.74 10.08
N TYR A 100 3.53 -4.63 8.78
CA TYR A 100 4.74 -5.18 8.16
C TYR A 100 5.95 -4.31 8.51
N VAL A 101 7.14 -4.90 8.49
CA VAL A 101 8.37 -4.15 8.67
C VAL A 101 8.60 -3.25 7.45
N TYR A 102 9.00 -1.98 7.68
CA TYR A 102 9.29 -1.04 6.61
C TYR A 102 10.64 -1.37 5.96
N HIS A 103 10.63 -2.40 5.13
CA HIS A 103 11.81 -2.94 4.46
C HIS A 103 11.39 -3.74 3.23
N GLY A 104 12.31 -3.96 2.30
CA GLY A 104 12.09 -4.79 1.12
C GLY A 104 10.91 -4.30 0.27
N ARG A 105 9.91 -5.14 0.10
CA ARG A 105 8.74 -4.86 -0.75
C ARG A 105 7.91 -3.66 -0.27
N VAL A 106 7.74 -3.52 1.03
CA VAL A 106 6.98 -2.40 1.60
C VAL A 106 7.68 -1.07 1.30
N LYS A 107 8.99 -1.02 1.53
CA LYS A 107 9.81 0.16 1.22
C LYS A 107 9.83 0.45 -0.28
N ALA A 108 9.97 -0.58 -1.12
CA ALA A 108 10.00 -0.42 -2.57
C ALA A 108 8.69 0.17 -3.10
N LEU A 109 7.55 -0.26 -2.59
CA LEU A 109 6.24 0.29 -2.95
C LEU A 109 6.13 1.76 -2.54
N ALA A 110 6.52 2.08 -1.30
CA ALA A 110 6.48 3.44 -0.78
C ALA A 110 7.38 4.38 -1.58
N ASP A 111 8.62 3.96 -1.86
CA ASP A 111 9.57 4.75 -2.65
C ASP A 111 9.07 5.00 -4.07
N SER A 112 8.48 3.98 -4.69
CA SER A 112 7.90 4.08 -6.03
C SER A 112 6.71 5.05 -6.08
N ALA A 113 5.84 4.98 -5.08
CA ALA A 113 4.70 5.89 -4.99
C ALA A 113 5.16 7.34 -4.78
N ARG A 114 6.20 7.57 -3.97
CA ARG A 114 6.79 8.90 -3.80
C ARG A 114 7.44 9.39 -5.08
N ALA A 115 8.17 8.53 -5.78
CA ALA A 115 8.80 8.89 -7.07
C ALA A 115 7.75 9.25 -8.12
N ALA A 116 6.56 8.67 -8.05
CA ALA A 116 5.45 8.97 -8.95
C ALA A 116 4.64 10.21 -8.54
N GLY A 117 5.00 10.87 -7.44
CA GLY A 117 4.45 12.16 -7.05
C GLY A 117 3.58 12.19 -5.81
N LEU A 118 3.39 11.08 -5.11
CA LEU A 118 2.66 11.10 -3.83
C LEU A 118 3.53 11.68 -2.73
N GLN A 119 2.90 12.41 -1.82
CA GLN A 119 3.54 13.07 -0.69
C GLN A 119 3.17 12.38 0.61
N PHE A 120 4.18 11.85 1.26
CA PHE A 120 4.03 11.25 2.59
C PHE A 120 5.38 10.97 3.24
#